data_d63b10634bb075f75646d84a57f6353b
#
_entry.id   d63b10634bb075f75646d84a57f6353b
#
_cell.length_a   1.000
_cell.length_b   1.000
_cell.length_c   1.000
_cell.angle_alpha   90.00
_cell.angle_beta   90.00
_cell.angle_gamma   90.00
#
_symmetry.space_group_name_H-M   'P 1'
#
loop_
_entity.id
_entity.type
_entity.pdbx_description
1 polymer ?
#
loop_
_entity_poly.entity_id
_entity_poly.type
_entity_poly.pdbx_seq_one_letter_code
_entity_poly.pdbx_strand_id
1 'polypeptide(L)'
;SISTQLKQFMDRTEGLLRYGTSQYQYGLQDKVGGCLAVGGNRNAGEELTILEIQAFFQVHDMLVVGSGGEPTPGCYHGGACTTYPQKGDVRDAILQDEIGLKSARNLGIRVAKTLNMLK
;
A
#
# COMPACT_ATOMS: atom_id res chain seq x y z
N SER A 1 -8.33 -7.53 5.33
CA SER A 1 -7.46 -7.19 6.45
C SER A 1 -6.02 -7.60 6.13
N ILE A 2 -5.06 -6.98 6.79
CA ILE A 2 -3.63 -7.25 6.60
C ILE A 2 -3.26 -8.69 6.99
N SER A 3 -2.22 -9.24 6.35
CA SER A 3 -1.73 -10.56 6.71
C SER A 3 -1.05 -10.58 8.08
N THR A 4 -1.03 -11.73 8.73
CA THR A 4 -0.34 -11.90 10.02
C THR A 4 1.13 -11.51 9.93
N GLN A 5 1.80 -11.86 8.83
CA GLN A 5 3.21 -11.52 8.62
C GLN A 5 3.43 -10.00 8.55
N LEU A 6 2.56 -9.30 7.81
CA LEU A 6 2.64 -7.84 7.73
C LEU A 6 2.34 -7.21 9.10
N LYS A 7 1.33 -7.69 9.81
CA LYS A 7 1.02 -7.21 11.17
C LYS A 7 2.20 -7.38 12.11
N GLN A 8 2.85 -8.53 12.11
CA GLN A 8 4.06 -8.76 12.93
C GLN A 8 5.20 -7.82 12.57
N PHE A 9 5.40 -7.55 11.26
CA PHE A 9 6.38 -6.55 10.83
C PHE A 9 6.04 -5.16 11.39
N MET A 10 4.79 -4.73 11.24
CA MET A 10 4.33 -3.43 11.74
C MET A 10 4.53 -3.31 13.25
N ASP A 11 4.18 -4.33 14.04
CA ASP A 11 4.35 -4.34 15.49
C ASP A 11 5.83 -4.25 15.91
N ARG A 12 6.73 -4.85 15.14
CA ARG A 12 8.18 -4.78 15.40
C ARG A 12 8.80 -3.44 15.13
N THR A 13 8.11 -2.55 14.44
CA THR A 13 8.61 -1.18 14.17
C THR A 13 8.35 -0.21 15.32
N GLU A 14 7.75 -0.66 16.42
CA GLU A 14 7.47 0.19 17.58
C GLU A 14 8.71 0.93 18.09
N GLY A 15 9.86 0.27 18.07
CA GLY A 15 11.14 0.86 18.44
C GLY A 15 11.57 2.06 17.56
N LEU A 16 10.96 2.24 16.39
CA LEU A 16 11.20 3.36 15.49
C LEU A 16 10.22 4.52 15.72
N LEU A 17 9.24 4.36 16.62
CA LEU A 17 8.30 5.40 16.96
C LEU A 17 8.91 6.44 17.90
N ARG A 18 8.29 7.60 17.94
CA ARG A 18 8.72 8.71 18.81
C ARG A 18 8.70 8.40 20.31
N TYR A 19 7.97 7.38 20.73
CA TYR A 19 7.88 6.95 22.12
C TYR A 19 8.93 5.92 22.51
N GLY A 20 9.67 5.40 21.52
CA GLY A 20 10.72 4.43 21.76
C GLY A 20 11.91 5.05 22.48
N THR A 21 12.63 4.25 23.25
CA THR A 21 13.90 4.63 23.88
C THR A 21 15.09 4.46 22.95
N SER A 22 14.83 4.02 21.71
CA SER A 22 15.84 3.77 20.68
C SER A 22 16.41 5.07 20.15
N GLN A 23 17.70 5.04 19.79
CA GLN A 23 18.34 6.09 19.00
C GLN A 23 17.71 6.29 17.59
N TYR A 24 16.82 5.37 17.17
CA TYR A 24 16.14 5.40 15.89
C TYR A 24 14.74 6.01 15.97
N GLN A 25 14.43 6.79 17.02
CA GLN A 25 13.16 7.51 17.11
C GLN A 25 12.90 8.29 15.83
N TYR A 26 11.66 8.24 15.35
CA TYR A 26 11.23 8.81 14.07
C TYR A 26 11.99 8.26 12.84
N GLY A 27 12.47 7.03 12.92
CA GLY A 27 13.29 6.45 11.85
C GLY A 27 12.61 6.35 10.48
N LEU A 28 11.26 6.39 10.44
CA LEU A 28 10.48 6.37 9.21
C LEU A 28 9.84 7.74 8.88
N GLN A 29 10.05 8.77 9.70
CA GLN A 29 9.52 10.10 9.46
C GLN A 29 9.96 10.63 8.09
N ASP A 30 9.04 11.30 7.39
CA ASP A 30 9.25 11.88 6.06
C ASP A 30 9.54 10.85 4.94
N LYS A 31 9.52 9.56 5.23
CA LYS A 31 9.55 8.52 4.20
C LYS A 31 8.24 8.50 3.43
N VAL A 32 8.29 8.22 2.15
CA VAL A 32 7.08 8.08 1.33
C VAL A 32 6.53 6.67 1.46
N GLY A 33 5.27 6.56 1.89
CA GLY A 33 4.55 5.30 2.03
C GLY A 33 3.45 5.15 0.98
N GLY A 34 3.48 4.05 0.25
CA GLY A 34 2.42 3.62 -0.64
C GLY A 34 2.12 2.15 -0.42
N CYS A 35 0.87 1.73 -0.56
CA CYS A 35 0.47 0.36 -0.27
C CYS A 35 -0.33 -0.29 -1.38
N LEU A 36 -0.18 -1.60 -1.45
CA LEU A 36 -0.87 -2.49 -2.39
C LEU A 36 -1.64 -3.55 -1.61
N ALA A 37 -2.81 -3.92 -2.11
CA ALA A 37 -3.57 -5.06 -1.61
C ALA A 37 -4.05 -5.93 -2.76
N VAL A 38 -4.10 -7.24 -2.52
CA VAL A 38 -4.63 -8.22 -3.46
C VAL A 38 -5.72 -9.01 -2.76
N GLY A 39 -6.90 -9.05 -3.36
CA GLY A 39 -8.05 -9.81 -2.88
C GLY A 39 -8.45 -10.94 -3.81
N GLY A 40 -9.26 -11.87 -3.30
CA GLY A 40 -9.86 -12.92 -4.11
C GLY A 40 -10.98 -12.41 -5.03
N ASN A 41 -11.65 -11.35 -4.63
CA ASN A 41 -12.71 -10.68 -5.40
C ASN A 41 -12.49 -9.17 -5.38
N ARG A 42 -13.00 -8.50 -6.41
CA ARG A 42 -12.97 -7.03 -6.45
C ARG A 42 -13.92 -6.44 -5.38
N ASN A 43 -13.50 -5.36 -4.74
CA ASN A 43 -14.24 -4.68 -3.66
C ASN A 43 -14.55 -5.60 -2.47
N ALA A 44 -13.63 -6.51 -2.16
CA ALA A 44 -13.78 -7.50 -1.10
C ALA A 44 -12.93 -7.21 0.14
N GLY A 45 -12.54 -5.94 0.33
CA GLY A 45 -11.81 -5.48 1.49
C GLY A 45 -10.39 -5.00 1.21
N GLU A 46 -9.99 -4.91 -0.06
CA GLU A 46 -8.67 -4.36 -0.44
C GLU A 46 -8.53 -2.92 0.05
N GLU A 47 -9.58 -2.12 -0.10
CA GLU A 47 -9.60 -0.72 0.33
C GLU A 47 -9.41 -0.61 1.84
N LEU A 48 -10.08 -1.46 2.62
CA LEU A 48 -9.92 -1.48 4.07
C LEU A 48 -8.50 -1.89 4.47
N THR A 49 -7.94 -2.89 3.80
CA THR A 49 -6.55 -3.30 4.02
C THR A 49 -5.57 -2.18 3.73
N ILE A 50 -5.79 -1.43 2.65
CA ILE A 50 -4.97 -0.27 2.30
C ILE A 50 -5.07 0.81 3.37
N LEU A 51 -6.28 1.10 3.88
CA LEU A 51 -6.48 2.10 4.93
C LEU A 51 -5.81 1.68 6.26
N GLU A 52 -5.85 0.39 6.60
CA GLU A 52 -5.11 -0.15 7.77
C GLU A 52 -3.60 0.10 7.64
N ILE A 53 -3.03 -0.13 6.45
CA ILE A 53 -1.60 0.12 6.18
C ILE A 53 -1.29 1.62 6.19
N GLN A 54 -2.18 2.46 5.66
CA GLN A 54 -2.00 3.91 5.69
C GLN A 54 -2.01 4.46 7.12
N ALA A 55 -2.85 3.93 8.01
CA ALA A 55 -2.83 4.29 9.42
C ALA A 55 -1.47 3.96 10.06
N PHE A 56 -0.86 2.84 9.71
CA PHE A 56 0.51 2.50 10.13
C PHE A 56 1.53 3.53 9.62
N PHE A 57 1.46 3.96 8.36
CA PHE A 57 2.35 5.01 7.85
C PHE A 57 2.19 6.32 8.60
N GLN A 58 0.95 6.69 8.91
CA GLN A 58 0.66 7.94 9.63
C GLN A 58 1.19 7.95 11.06
N VAL A 59 1.15 6.82 11.78
CA VAL A 59 1.71 6.76 13.14
C VAL A 59 3.23 6.94 13.13
N HIS A 60 3.88 6.64 12.01
CA HIS A 60 5.31 6.87 11.80
C HIS A 60 5.67 8.24 11.20
N ASP A 61 4.72 9.17 11.10
CA ASP A 61 4.89 10.46 10.45
C ASP A 61 5.39 10.35 8.99
N MET A 62 4.98 9.30 8.28
CA MET A 62 5.32 9.10 6.87
C MET A 62 4.41 9.92 5.96
N LEU A 63 4.91 10.22 4.77
CA LEU A 63 4.14 10.87 3.71
C LEU A 63 3.36 9.81 2.93
N VAL A 64 2.06 9.75 3.14
CA VAL A 64 1.18 8.73 2.53
C VAL A 64 0.75 9.18 1.14
N VAL A 65 0.93 8.32 0.14
CA VAL A 65 0.48 8.55 -1.23
C VAL A 65 -0.43 7.43 -1.71
N GLY A 66 -1.40 7.80 -2.52
CA GLY A 66 -2.31 6.86 -3.20
C GLY A 66 -2.04 6.78 -4.69
N SER A 67 -2.86 6.01 -5.39
CA SER A 67 -2.78 5.87 -6.85
C SER A 67 -3.37 7.05 -7.62
N GLY A 68 -4.12 7.92 -6.93
CA GLY A 68 -4.71 9.11 -7.51
C GLY A 68 -6.01 8.86 -8.28
N GLY A 69 -6.53 9.94 -8.87
CA GLY A 69 -7.83 9.96 -9.56
C GLY A 69 -7.73 9.86 -11.07
N GLU A 70 -6.81 9.11 -11.61
CA GLU A 70 -6.73 8.83 -13.05
C GLU A 70 -8.03 8.19 -13.56
N PRO A 71 -8.39 8.35 -14.86
CA PRO A 71 -9.72 8.02 -15.40
C PRO A 71 -10.14 6.54 -15.32
N THR A 72 -9.29 5.66 -14.85
CA THR A 72 -9.63 4.25 -14.64
C THR A 72 -9.32 3.86 -13.21
N PRO A 73 -10.25 4.12 -12.31
CA PRO A 73 -10.02 3.90 -10.88
C PRO A 73 -10.11 2.43 -10.53
N GLY A 74 -8.96 1.81 -10.22
CA GLY A 74 -8.97 0.58 -9.44
C GLY A 74 -9.21 0.90 -7.98
N CYS A 75 -8.44 1.83 -7.46
CA CYS A 75 -8.56 2.33 -6.08
C CYS A 75 -7.80 3.66 -5.99
N TYR A 76 -8.36 4.64 -5.28
CA TYR A 76 -7.68 5.94 -5.07
C TYR A 76 -6.61 5.88 -3.98
N HIS A 77 -6.82 5.04 -2.98
CA HIS A 77 -5.99 4.99 -1.78
C HIS A 77 -4.65 4.28 -2.00
N GLY A 78 -4.58 3.39 -2.99
CA GLY A 78 -3.39 2.59 -3.27
C GLY A 78 -3.56 1.70 -4.48
N GLY A 79 -2.77 0.66 -4.62
CA GLY A 79 -2.96 -0.36 -5.63
C GLY A 79 -3.88 -1.47 -5.11
N ALA A 80 -5.04 -1.66 -5.73
CA ALA A 80 -5.98 -2.72 -5.37
C ALA A 80 -6.18 -3.67 -6.55
N CYS A 81 -5.75 -4.90 -6.39
CA CYS A 81 -5.79 -5.93 -7.41
C CYS A 81 -6.62 -7.13 -6.94
N THR A 82 -7.15 -7.88 -7.91
CA THR A 82 -7.94 -9.08 -7.64
C THR A 82 -7.46 -10.26 -8.47
N THR A 83 -7.65 -11.45 -7.92
CA THR A 83 -7.40 -12.70 -8.64
C THR A 83 -8.67 -13.30 -9.25
N TYR A 84 -9.83 -12.70 -9.04
CA TYR A 84 -11.11 -13.20 -9.57
C TYR A 84 -11.74 -12.21 -10.58
N PRO A 85 -12.38 -12.66 -11.64
CA PRO A 85 -12.45 -14.05 -12.11
C PRO A 85 -11.12 -14.46 -12.77
N GLN A 86 -10.61 -15.62 -12.36
CA GLN A 86 -9.40 -16.18 -12.95
C GLN A 86 -9.71 -17.10 -14.15
N LYS A 87 -8.86 -17.06 -15.15
CA LYS A 87 -8.81 -18.01 -16.26
C LYS A 87 -7.41 -18.58 -16.32
N GLY A 88 -7.31 -19.91 -16.34
CA GLY A 88 -6.01 -20.60 -16.38
C GLY A 88 -5.36 -20.78 -15.01
N ASP A 89 -4.03 -20.75 -14.95
CA ASP A 89 -3.28 -21.00 -13.72
C ASP A 89 -3.51 -19.87 -12.68
N VAL A 90 -3.75 -20.27 -11.44
CA VAL A 90 -3.96 -19.35 -10.31
C VAL A 90 -2.77 -18.40 -10.12
N ARG A 91 -1.55 -18.85 -10.39
CA ARG A 91 -0.34 -18.04 -10.26
C ARG A 91 -0.33 -16.79 -11.14
N ASP A 92 -0.99 -16.88 -12.29
CA ASP A 92 -1.04 -15.80 -13.28
C ASP A 92 -2.35 -15.01 -13.24
N ALA A 93 -3.27 -15.36 -12.34
CA ALA A 93 -4.60 -14.75 -12.26
C ALA A 93 -4.54 -13.22 -12.10
N ILE A 94 -3.59 -12.71 -11.31
CA ILE A 94 -3.40 -11.27 -11.10
C ILE A 94 -3.08 -10.51 -12.39
N LEU A 95 -2.42 -11.16 -13.35
CA LEU A 95 -2.02 -10.54 -14.63
C LEU A 95 -3.23 -10.24 -15.52
N GLN A 96 -4.39 -10.82 -15.22
CA GLN A 96 -5.64 -10.59 -15.93
C GLN A 96 -6.40 -9.37 -15.39
N ASP A 97 -5.99 -8.81 -14.27
CA ASP A 97 -6.62 -7.63 -13.66
C ASP A 97 -5.98 -6.34 -14.18
N GLU A 98 -6.35 -5.93 -15.37
CA GLU A 98 -5.81 -4.72 -16.00
C GLU A 98 -6.06 -3.46 -15.16
N ILE A 99 -7.24 -3.36 -14.53
CA ILE A 99 -7.61 -2.21 -13.68
C ILE A 99 -6.74 -2.18 -12.44
N GLY A 100 -6.61 -3.30 -11.74
CA GLY A 100 -5.78 -3.41 -10.55
C GLY A 100 -4.30 -3.15 -10.85
N LEU A 101 -3.78 -3.74 -11.91
CA LEU A 101 -2.39 -3.51 -12.34
C LEU A 101 -2.14 -2.03 -12.70
N LYS A 102 -3.13 -1.36 -13.31
CA LYS A 102 -3.03 0.06 -13.59
C LYS A 102 -2.98 0.88 -12.30
N SER A 103 -3.82 0.59 -11.32
CA SER A 103 -3.78 1.25 -10.02
C SER A 103 -2.43 1.07 -9.32
N ALA A 104 -1.85 -0.12 -9.39
CA ALA A 104 -0.53 -0.40 -8.85
C ALA A 104 0.59 0.39 -9.55
N ARG A 105 0.54 0.49 -10.88
CA ARG A 105 1.49 1.31 -11.66
C ARG A 105 1.36 2.80 -11.33
N ASN A 106 0.14 3.30 -11.24
CA ASN A 106 -0.12 4.69 -10.89
C ASN A 106 0.41 5.02 -9.49
N LEU A 107 0.26 4.11 -8.54
CA LEU A 107 0.86 4.25 -7.22
C LEU A 107 2.38 4.38 -7.31
N GLY A 108 3.05 3.50 -8.06
CA GLY A 108 4.51 3.54 -8.24
C GLY A 108 4.97 4.86 -8.87
N ILE A 109 4.27 5.34 -9.89
CA ILE A 109 4.53 6.64 -10.52
C ILE A 109 4.35 7.77 -9.50
N ARG A 110 3.30 7.72 -8.68
CA ARG A 110 3.05 8.75 -7.67
C ARG A 110 4.14 8.76 -6.60
N VAL A 111 4.57 7.60 -6.13
CA VAL A 111 5.70 7.48 -5.20
C VAL A 111 6.96 8.13 -5.79
N ALA A 112 7.31 7.79 -7.03
CA ALA A 112 8.49 8.34 -7.70
C ALA A 112 8.40 9.86 -7.88
N LYS A 113 7.24 10.39 -8.30
CA LYS A 113 7.02 11.83 -8.41
C LYS A 113 7.14 12.53 -7.06
N THR A 114 6.59 11.97 -6.00
CA THR A 114 6.66 12.54 -4.65
C THR A 114 8.11 12.59 -4.16
N LEU A 115 8.87 11.51 -4.34
CA LEU A 115 10.30 11.48 -4.00
C LEU A 115 11.09 12.55 -4.76
N ASN A 116 10.78 12.78 -6.03
CA ASN A 116 11.44 13.83 -6.81
C ASN A 116 11.07 15.24 -6.33
N MET A 117 9.87 15.45 -5.84
CA MET A 117 9.46 16.73 -5.25
C MET A 117 10.16 17.05 -3.92
N LEU A 118 10.59 16.02 -3.21
CA LEU A 118 11.27 16.14 -1.90
C LEU A 118 12.79 16.37 -2.03
N LYS A 119 13.33 16.26 -3.21
CA LYS A 119 14.74 16.57 -3.49
C LYS A 119 14.94 18.08 -3.64
#